data_8196359a48041a50fdd6273248de3b37
#
_entry.id   8196359a48041a50fdd6273248de3b37
#
_cell.length_a   1.000
_cell.length_b   1.000
_cell.length_c   1.000
_cell.angle_alpha   90.00
_cell.angle_beta   90.00
_cell.angle_gamma   90.00
#
_symmetry.space_group_name_H-M   'P 1'
#
loop_
_entity.id
_entity.type
_entity.pdbx_description
1 polymer ?
#
loop_
_entity_poly.entity_id
_entity_poly.type
_entity_poly.pdbx_seq_one_letter_code
_entity_poly.pdbx_strand_id
1 'polypeptide(L)'
;EVVEVGYFGAGQFIPCEELSAGMVGYITASLKNVRDTRVGDTITDANHPCSEPLPGYKKVNPMVYCGMYPADGAKYPDLRDALEKLQLNDAALQFEPETSIALGFGFRCGFLGLLYLEIIQELLEREYNLDLVTTAPGVSYKVHKTNGEVIELTNPSNLPDPSEIEYMEEPMVSAEIMVTSEFIGAIMDLCQERRGVYIGMEYMEETRALL
;
A
#
# COMPACT_ATOMS: atom_id res chain seq x y z
N GLU A 1 -1.48 7.97 -28.24
CA GLU A 1 -1.85 9.31 -28.76
C GLU A 1 -2.79 9.99 -27.78
N VAL A 2 -2.53 11.27 -27.45
CA VAL A 2 -3.39 12.09 -26.60
C VAL A 2 -4.63 12.48 -27.40
N VAL A 3 -5.80 12.32 -26.82
CA VAL A 3 -7.10 12.65 -27.44
C VAL A 3 -7.59 14.00 -26.95
N GLU A 4 -7.49 14.25 -25.65
CA GLU A 4 -7.96 15.48 -25.02
C GLU A 4 -7.13 15.79 -23.78
N VAL A 5 -6.95 17.06 -23.49
CA VAL A 5 -6.41 17.58 -22.24
C VAL A 5 -7.37 18.61 -21.65
N GLY A 6 -7.35 18.79 -20.33
CA GLY A 6 -8.22 19.74 -19.66
C GLY A 6 -7.94 19.81 -18.17
N TYR A 7 -8.74 20.56 -17.46
CA TYR A 7 -8.66 20.73 -16.02
C TYR A 7 -10.01 20.47 -15.35
N PHE A 8 -9.96 20.23 -14.04
CA PHE A 8 -11.15 19.92 -13.26
C PHE A 8 -11.81 21.22 -12.79
N GLY A 9 -13.06 21.44 -13.19
CA GLY A 9 -13.93 22.44 -12.61
C GLY A 9 -14.78 21.85 -11.47
N ALA A 10 -15.64 22.67 -10.89
CA ALA A 10 -16.59 22.21 -9.88
C ALA A 10 -17.62 21.24 -10.50
N GLY A 11 -17.43 19.94 -10.29
CA GLY A 11 -18.29 18.89 -10.79
C GLY A 11 -18.28 18.65 -12.30
N GLN A 12 -17.30 19.16 -13.02
CA GLN A 12 -17.18 18.99 -14.48
C GLN A 12 -15.74 19.00 -14.97
N PHE A 13 -15.52 18.34 -16.12
CA PHE A 13 -14.27 18.41 -16.88
C PHE A 13 -14.34 19.59 -17.83
N ILE A 14 -13.29 20.42 -17.86
CA ILE A 14 -13.19 21.58 -18.75
C ILE A 14 -12.03 21.33 -19.72
N PRO A 15 -12.33 21.02 -21.00
CA PRO A 15 -11.29 20.84 -22.01
C PRO A 15 -10.50 22.13 -22.25
N CYS A 16 -9.22 22.00 -22.55
CA CYS A 16 -8.36 23.11 -22.94
C CYS A 16 -7.39 22.69 -24.05
N GLU A 17 -6.75 23.68 -24.67
CA GLU A 17 -5.81 23.39 -25.76
C GLU A 17 -4.47 22.87 -25.24
N GLU A 18 -4.05 23.29 -24.04
CA GLU A 18 -2.79 22.90 -23.46
C GLU A 18 -2.84 22.92 -21.91
N LEU A 19 -1.96 22.16 -21.29
CA LEU A 19 -1.63 22.23 -19.88
C LEU A 19 -0.20 22.76 -19.72
N SER A 20 -0.07 23.95 -19.16
CA SER A 20 1.20 24.61 -18.94
C SER A 20 1.86 24.17 -17.64
N ALA A 21 3.15 24.49 -17.46
CA ALA A 21 3.91 24.19 -16.26
C ALA A 21 3.22 24.75 -14.99
N GLY A 22 3.07 23.91 -13.97
CA GLY A 22 2.39 24.23 -12.70
C GLY A 22 0.88 24.01 -12.72
N MET A 23 0.28 23.67 -13.85
CA MET A 23 -1.14 23.32 -13.92
C MET A 23 -1.37 21.88 -13.50
N VAL A 24 -2.53 21.64 -12.91
CA VAL A 24 -3.07 20.31 -12.60
C VAL A 24 -4.29 20.08 -13.46
N GLY A 25 -4.32 18.97 -14.18
CA GLY A 25 -5.39 18.67 -15.10
C GLY A 25 -5.55 17.18 -15.37
N TYR A 26 -6.29 16.87 -16.41
CA TYR A 26 -6.47 15.51 -16.91
C TYR A 26 -5.97 15.36 -18.34
N ILE A 27 -5.65 14.13 -18.69
CA ILE A 27 -5.26 13.71 -20.03
C ILE A 27 -6.05 12.45 -20.39
N THR A 28 -6.64 12.43 -21.58
CA THR A 28 -7.22 11.22 -22.15
C THR A 28 -6.38 10.77 -23.33
N ALA A 29 -6.14 9.48 -23.42
CA ALA A 29 -5.33 8.91 -24.49
C ALA A 29 -5.89 7.57 -24.96
N SER A 30 -5.54 7.19 -26.20
CA SER A 30 -5.92 5.92 -26.79
C SER A 30 -5.12 4.75 -26.18
N LEU A 31 -5.31 4.48 -24.90
CA LEU A 31 -4.69 3.37 -24.21
C LEU A 31 -5.55 2.11 -24.36
N LYS A 32 -4.93 1.00 -24.76
CA LYS A 32 -5.64 -0.28 -24.90
C LYS A 32 -5.87 -0.95 -23.54
N ASN A 33 -4.98 -0.73 -22.59
CA ASN A 33 -5.05 -1.30 -21.27
C ASN A 33 -4.67 -0.23 -20.24
N VAL A 34 -5.59 0.08 -19.33
CA VAL A 34 -5.37 1.07 -18.25
C VAL A 34 -4.24 0.63 -17.31
N ARG A 35 -3.98 -0.66 -17.18
CA ARG A 35 -2.91 -1.21 -16.34
C ARG A 35 -1.49 -0.88 -16.84
N ASP A 36 -1.37 -0.40 -18.08
CA ASP A 36 -0.08 0.01 -18.64
C ASP A 36 0.38 1.38 -18.10
N THR A 37 -0.49 2.07 -17.37
CA THR A 37 -0.17 3.36 -16.73
C THR A 37 -0.22 3.23 -15.21
N ARG A 38 0.69 3.92 -14.54
CA ARG A 38 0.81 3.90 -13.07
C ARG A 38 0.91 5.33 -12.53
N VAL A 39 0.47 5.50 -11.29
CA VAL A 39 0.71 6.75 -10.56
C VAL A 39 2.23 6.96 -10.40
N GLY A 40 2.69 8.15 -10.79
CA GLY A 40 4.11 8.48 -10.80
C GLY A 40 4.79 8.34 -12.17
N ASP A 41 4.08 7.85 -13.18
CA ASP A 41 4.62 7.81 -14.55
C ASP A 41 4.85 9.22 -15.11
N THR A 42 5.92 9.37 -15.84
CA THR A 42 6.25 10.63 -16.54
C THR A 42 5.75 10.57 -17.97
N ILE A 43 4.96 11.58 -18.36
CA ILE A 43 4.49 11.75 -19.72
C ILE A 43 5.47 12.63 -20.46
N THR A 44 5.86 12.22 -21.68
CA THR A 44 6.86 12.89 -22.49
C THR A 44 6.43 12.94 -23.96
N ASP A 45 7.06 13.81 -24.76
CA ASP A 45 6.86 13.87 -26.20
C ASP A 45 7.41 12.59 -26.87
N ALA A 46 6.61 11.97 -27.71
CA ALA A 46 7.00 10.76 -28.44
C ALA A 46 8.17 10.99 -29.41
N ASN A 47 8.29 12.19 -29.97
CA ASN A 47 9.35 12.54 -30.91
C ASN A 47 10.65 12.99 -30.20
N HIS A 48 10.52 13.52 -28.98
CA HIS A 48 11.62 14.01 -28.15
C HIS A 48 11.47 13.49 -26.72
N PRO A 49 11.59 12.17 -26.52
CA PRO A 49 11.39 11.58 -25.20
C PRO A 49 12.47 12.07 -24.21
N CYS A 50 12.06 12.33 -22.97
CA CYS A 50 13.01 12.61 -21.91
C CYS A 50 13.85 11.36 -21.60
N SER A 51 15.11 11.57 -21.26
CA SER A 51 16.05 10.46 -20.94
C SER A 51 15.78 9.83 -19.59
N GLU A 52 15.21 10.58 -18.68
CA GLU A 52 14.93 10.14 -17.30
C GLU A 52 13.53 10.58 -16.86
N PRO A 53 12.83 9.77 -16.04
CA PRO A 53 11.56 10.18 -15.47
C PRO A 53 11.75 11.31 -14.46
N LEU A 54 10.69 12.07 -14.18
CA LEU A 54 10.70 13.12 -13.17
C LEU A 54 11.02 12.52 -11.79
N PRO A 55 11.94 13.12 -11.01
CA PRO A 55 12.33 12.61 -9.71
C PRO A 55 11.22 12.80 -8.67
N GLY A 56 11.28 12.01 -7.58
CA GLY A 56 10.40 12.17 -6.43
C GLY A 56 9.27 11.15 -6.34
N TYR A 57 8.94 10.47 -7.42
CA TYR A 57 7.94 9.40 -7.40
C TYR A 57 8.60 8.06 -7.12
N LYS A 58 8.26 7.48 -5.99
CA LYS A 58 8.78 6.15 -5.58
C LYS A 58 7.62 5.16 -5.55
N LYS A 59 7.88 3.93 -5.98
CA LYS A 59 6.94 2.83 -5.78
C LYS A 59 6.78 2.63 -4.26
N VAL A 60 5.55 2.73 -3.79
CA VAL A 60 5.23 2.47 -2.39
C VAL A 60 5.05 0.98 -2.20
N ASN A 61 5.76 0.40 -1.24
CA ASN A 61 5.62 -1.01 -0.91
C ASN A 61 4.64 -1.16 0.26
N PRO A 62 3.77 -2.17 0.21
CA PRO A 62 2.90 -2.49 1.34
C PRO A 62 3.71 -2.82 2.60
N MET A 63 3.15 -2.45 3.75
CA MET A 63 3.73 -2.72 5.06
C MET A 63 2.91 -3.71 5.87
N VAL A 64 1.63 -3.87 5.53
CA VAL A 64 0.68 -4.74 6.22
C VAL A 64 0.03 -5.65 5.20
N TYR A 65 -0.05 -6.93 5.51
CA TYR A 65 -0.67 -7.93 4.65
C TYR A 65 -1.77 -8.66 5.38
N CYS A 66 -2.92 -8.87 4.72
CA CYS A 66 -3.96 -9.77 5.22
C CYS A 66 -4.64 -10.53 4.08
N GLY A 67 -5.22 -11.67 4.39
CA GLY A 67 -6.12 -12.39 3.49
C GLY A 67 -7.51 -11.78 3.55
N MET A 68 -8.13 -11.52 2.40
CA MET A 68 -9.51 -11.11 2.25
C MET A 68 -10.30 -12.18 1.52
N TYR A 69 -11.36 -12.65 2.13
CA TYR A 69 -12.21 -13.73 1.62
C TYR A 69 -13.65 -13.28 1.59
N PRO A 70 -14.40 -13.57 0.53
CA PRO A 70 -15.84 -13.34 0.56
C PRO A 70 -16.49 -14.33 1.53
N ALA A 71 -17.42 -13.86 2.37
CA ALA A 71 -18.16 -14.72 3.28
C ALA A 71 -18.96 -15.80 2.52
N ASP A 72 -19.46 -15.45 1.32
CA ASP A 72 -20.01 -16.39 0.35
C ASP A 72 -18.98 -16.64 -0.76
N GLY A 73 -18.47 -17.85 -0.85
CA GLY A 73 -17.46 -18.24 -1.85
C GLY A 73 -17.91 -18.05 -3.31
N ALA A 74 -19.23 -18.02 -3.58
CA ALA A 74 -19.78 -17.71 -4.90
C ALA A 74 -19.46 -16.26 -5.34
N LYS A 75 -19.19 -15.36 -4.41
CA LYS A 75 -18.82 -13.96 -4.67
C LYS A 75 -17.31 -13.72 -4.90
N TYR A 76 -16.51 -14.77 -5.00
CA TYR A 76 -15.07 -14.61 -5.31
C TYR A 76 -14.80 -13.82 -6.60
N PRO A 77 -15.53 -14.05 -7.73
CA PRO A 77 -15.35 -13.24 -8.92
C PRO A 77 -15.69 -11.75 -8.69
N ASP A 78 -16.74 -11.47 -7.90
CA ASP A 78 -17.15 -10.11 -7.61
C ASP A 78 -16.09 -9.38 -6.77
N LEU A 79 -15.47 -10.07 -5.79
CA LEU A 79 -14.37 -9.55 -5.00
C LEU A 79 -13.15 -9.24 -5.88
N ARG A 80 -12.81 -10.14 -6.80
CA ARG A 80 -11.72 -9.89 -7.76
C ARG A 80 -11.98 -8.62 -8.58
N ASP A 81 -13.17 -8.52 -9.17
CA ASP A 81 -13.53 -7.40 -10.04
C ASP A 81 -13.57 -6.08 -9.26
N ALA A 82 -13.98 -6.11 -7.99
CA ALA A 82 -13.96 -4.95 -7.11
C ALA A 82 -12.53 -4.51 -6.78
N LEU A 83 -11.64 -5.44 -6.40
CA LEU A 83 -10.23 -5.15 -6.14
C LEU A 83 -9.52 -4.62 -7.39
N GLU A 84 -9.78 -5.17 -8.56
CA GLU A 84 -9.25 -4.68 -9.83
C GLU A 84 -9.69 -3.24 -10.12
N LYS A 85 -10.95 -2.90 -9.85
CA LYS A 85 -11.46 -1.53 -10.02
C LYS A 85 -10.85 -0.55 -9.01
N LEU A 86 -10.71 -0.96 -7.75
CA LEU A 86 -10.05 -0.13 -6.73
C LEU A 86 -8.59 0.14 -7.09
N GLN A 87 -7.88 -0.86 -7.60
CA GLN A 87 -6.47 -0.74 -8.01
C GLN A 87 -6.26 0.26 -9.16
N LEU A 88 -7.27 0.50 -10.00
CA LEU A 88 -7.20 1.53 -11.04
C LEU A 88 -7.09 2.94 -10.47
N ASN A 89 -7.70 3.18 -9.32
CA ASN A 89 -7.67 4.48 -8.64
C ASN A 89 -6.56 4.57 -7.59
N ASP A 90 -6.08 3.42 -7.12
CA ASP A 90 -5.11 3.34 -6.04
C ASP A 90 -3.98 2.37 -6.38
N ALA A 91 -2.88 2.92 -6.87
CA ALA A 91 -1.69 2.15 -7.23
C ALA A 91 -0.96 1.51 -6.04
N ALA A 92 -1.30 1.88 -4.81
CA ALA A 92 -0.74 1.31 -3.60
C ALA A 92 -1.38 -0.04 -3.24
N LEU A 93 -2.62 -0.29 -3.69
CA LEU A 93 -3.29 -1.57 -3.48
C LEU A 93 -2.63 -2.67 -4.29
N GLN A 94 -2.09 -3.67 -3.59
CA GLN A 94 -1.53 -4.88 -4.19
C GLN A 94 -2.33 -6.08 -3.71
N PHE A 95 -2.64 -6.99 -4.61
CA PHE A 95 -3.33 -8.23 -4.25
C PHE A 95 -2.92 -9.37 -5.16
N GLU A 96 -2.94 -10.56 -4.61
CA GLU A 96 -2.68 -11.83 -5.30
C GLU A 96 -3.69 -12.89 -4.85
N PRO A 97 -4.06 -13.84 -5.72
CA PRO A 97 -4.95 -14.93 -5.34
C PRO A 97 -4.36 -15.75 -4.18
N GLU A 98 -5.21 -16.07 -3.23
CA GLU A 98 -4.87 -16.91 -2.09
C GLU A 98 -5.97 -17.96 -1.86
N THR A 99 -5.58 -19.11 -1.34
CA THR A 99 -6.52 -20.17 -0.97
C THR A 99 -6.30 -20.58 0.47
N SER A 100 -7.37 -20.56 1.25
CA SER A 100 -7.39 -21.05 2.63
C SER A 100 -8.21 -22.34 2.72
N ILE A 101 -7.72 -23.32 3.49
CA ILE A 101 -8.46 -24.56 3.74
C ILE A 101 -9.78 -24.26 4.46
N ALA A 102 -9.79 -23.27 5.35
CA ALA A 102 -10.96 -22.91 6.16
C ALA A 102 -11.91 -21.93 5.46
N LEU A 103 -11.37 -20.98 4.67
CA LEU A 103 -12.11 -19.85 4.11
C LEU A 103 -12.33 -19.95 2.59
N GLY A 104 -11.71 -20.93 1.93
CA GLY A 104 -11.82 -21.11 0.47
C GLY A 104 -10.93 -20.16 -0.31
N PHE A 105 -11.43 -19.69 -1.45
CA PHE A 105 -10.71 -18.79 -2.35
C PHE A 105 -10.86 -17.33 -1.91
N GLY A 106 -9.77 -16.59 -1.91
CA GLY A 106 -9.70 -15.18 -1.58
C GLY A 106 -8.47 -14.52 -2.19
N PHE A 107 -8.07 -13.42 -1.59
CA PHE A 107 -6.91 -12.65 -2.03
C PHE A 107 -6.03 -12.27 -0.85
N ARG A 108 -4.73 -12.42 -1.02
CA ARG A 108 -3.73 -11.81 -0.15
C ARG A 108 -3.54 -10.37 -0.59
N CYS A 109 -3.91 -9.42 0.26
CA CYS A 109 -3.86 -8.00 -0.02
C CYS A 109 -2.76 -7.33 0.80
N GLY A 110 -2.03 -6.42 0.14
CA GLY A 110 -1.00 -5.59 0.77
C GLY A 110 -1.47 -4.14 0.91
N PHE A 111 -1.25 -3.55 2.08
CA PHE A 111 -1.72 -2.22 2.45
C PHE A 111 -0.59 -1.37 3.02
N LEU A 112 -0.71 -0.06 2.91
CA LEU A 112 0.24 0.90 3.48
C LEU A 112 0.22 0.95 5.01
N GLY A 113 -0.90 0.54 5.62
CA GLY A 113 -1.11 0.51 7.07
C GLY A 113 -2.51 0.04 7.42
N LEU A 114 -2.79 -0.07 8.72
CA LEU A 114 -4.08 -0.57 9.22
C LEU A 114 -5.26 0.33 8.84
N LEU A 115 -5.11 1.64 8.92
CA LEU A 115 -6.16 2.58 8.52
C LEU A 115 -6.53 2.42 7.04
N TYR A 116 -5.54 2.22 6.19
CA TYR A 116 -5.77 1.99 4.77
C TYR A 116 -6.51 0.67 4.51
N LEU A 117 -6.17 -0.38 5.27
CA LEU A 117 -6.89 -1.66 5.24
C LEU A 117 -8.37 -1.48 5.59
N GLU A 118 -8.67 -0.75 6.68
CA GLU A 118 -10.05 -0.47 7.11
C GLU A 118 -10.83 0.30 6.06
N ILE A 119 -10.22 1.30 5.41
CA ILE A 119 -10.83 2.06 4.33
C ILE A 119 -11.18 1.17 3.14
N ILE A 120 -10.26 0.33 2.69
CA ILE A 120 -10.49 -0.59 1.57
C ILE A 120 -11.57 -1.62 1.91
N GLN A 121 -11.58 -2.16 3.13
CA GLN A 121 -12.61 -3.07 3.58
C GLN A 121 -13.99 -2.39 3.56
N GLU A 122 -14.13 -1.19 4.12
CA GLU A 122 -15.38 -0.43 4.10
C GLU A 122 -15.85 -0.11 2.68
N LEU A 123 -14.95 0.25 1.75
CA LEU A 123 -15.30 0.49 0.36
C LEU A 123 -15.84 -0.78 -0.31
N LEU A 124 -15.19 -1.93 -0.10
CA LEU A 124 -15.65 -3.21 -0.63
C LEU A 124 -17.03 -3.60 -0.09
N GLU A 125 -17.28 -3.39 1.20
CA GLU A 125 -18.54 -3.69 1.84
C GLU A 125 -19.67 -2.74 1.38
N ARG A 126 -19.41 -1.43 1.35
CA ARG A 126 -20.44 -0.41 1.08
C ARG A 126 -20.72 -0.19 -0.41
N GLU A 127 -19.69 -0.09 -1.23
CA GLU A 127 -19.87 0.23 -2.64
C GLU A 127 -20.07 -1.00 -3.52
N TYR A 128 -19.47 -2.14 -3.14
CA TYR A 128 -19.57 -3.38 -3.90
C TYR A 128 -20.48 -4.42 -3.25
N ASN A 129 -21.07 -4.11 -2.09
CA ASN A 129 -21.99 -4.99 -1.35
C ASN A 129 -21.42 -6.39 -1.11
N LEU A 130 -20.15 -6.45 -0.67
CA LEU A 130 -19.43 -7.67 -0.36
C LEU A 130 -19.34 -7.84 1.16
N ASP A 131 -19.78 -9.00 1.66
CA ASP A 131 -19.48 -9.42 3.03
C ASP A 131 -18.11 -10.09 3.04
N LEU A 132 -17.18 -9.58 3.85
CA LEU A 132 -15.80 -10.00 3.87
C LEU A 132 -15.38 -10.63 5.19
N VAL A 133 -14.56 -11.66 5.10
CA VAL A 133 -13.78 -12.22 6.21
C VAL A 133 -12.32 -11.86 5.99
N THR A 134 -11.75 -11.09 6.90
CA THR A 134 -10.33 -10.72 6.87
C THR A 134 -9.53 -11.52 7.88
N THR A 135 -8.33 -11.94 7.51
CA THR A 135 -7.40 -12.56 8.46
C THR A 135 -6.72 -11.49 9.32
N ALA A 136 -6.13 -11.87 10.43
CA ALA A 136 -5.32 -10.96 11.22
C ALA A 136 -4.21 -10.35 10.34
N PRO A 137 -4.02 -9.01 10.39
CA PRO A 137 -2.97 -8.38 9.61
C PRO A 137 -1.59 -8.80 10.09
N GLY A 138 -0.69 -9.02 9.15
CA GLY A 138 0.71 -9.37 9.37
C GLY A 138 1.65 -8.49 8.58
N VAL A 139 2.95 -8.65 8.81
CA VAL A 139 4.01 -7.95 8.09
C VAL A 139 4.74 -8.91 7.15
N SER A 140 5.53 -8.38 6.23
CA SER A 140 6.46 -9.17 5.43
C SER A 140 7.71 -9.49 6.24
N TYR A 141 8.13 -10.76 6.21
CA TYR A 141 9.38 -11.23 6.80
C TYR A 141 10.38 -11.57 5.69
N LYS A 142 11.67 -11.39 5.95
CA LYS A 142 12.71 -11.99 5.13
C LYS A 142 13.20 -13.27 5.80
N VAL A 143 13.12 -14.37 5.07
CA VAL A 143 13.56 -15.68 5.53
C VAL A 143 14.86 -16.03 4.83
N HIS A 144 15.92 -16.15 5.60
CA HIS A 144 17.23 -16.60 5.11
C HIS A 144 17.31 -18.11 5.26
N LYS A 145 17.46 -18.81 4.15
CA LYS A 145 17.57 -20.26 4.13
C LYS A 145 19.02 -20.72 4.28
N THR A 146 19.20 -21.92 4.81
CA THR A 146 20.50 -22.58 4.97
C THR A 146 21.26 -22.78 3.66
N ASN A 147 20.58 -22.74 2.51
CA ASN A 147 21.18 -22.80 1.19
C ASN A 147 21.65 -21.43 0.63
N GLY A 148 21.48 -20.35 1.42
CA GLY A 148 21.82 -18.98 1.03
C GLY A 148 20.73 -18.23 0.24
N GLU A 149 19.58 -18.86 -0.01
CA GLU A 149 18.43 -18.20 -0.63
C GLU A 149 17.74 -17.29 0.39
N VAL A 150 17.30 -16.10 -0.05
CA VAL A 150 16.50 -15.17 0.77
C VAL A 150 15.13 -15.03 0.12
N ILE A 151 14.08 -15.35 0.86
CA ILE A 151 12.70 -15.21 0.39
C ILE A 151 11.97 -14.15 1.21
N GLU A 152 11.12 -13.39 0.53
CA GLU A 152 10.20 -12.47 1.17
C GLU A 152 8.88 -13.21 1.48
N LEU A 153 8.56 -13.32 2.76
CA LEU A 153 7.42 -14.07 3.27
C LEU A 153 6.29 -13.11 3.66
N THR A 154 5.28 -13.01 2.84
CA THR A 154 4.05 -12.23 3.12
C THR A 154 2.89 -13.12 3.55
N ASN A 155 2.92 -14.41 3.20
CA ASN A 155 1.89 -15.38 3.51
C ASN A 155 2.47 -16.49 4.41
N PRO A 156 1.94 -16.68 5.62
CA PRO A 156 2.40 -17.73 6.54
C PRO A 156 2.37 -19.16 5.97
N SER A 157 1.46 -19.41 5.00
CA SER A 157 1.35 -20.72 4.34
C SER A 157 2.58 -21.09 3.51
N ASN A 158 3.38 -20.10 3.12
CA ASN A 158 4.61 -20.27 2.35
C ASN A 158 5.86 -20.38 3.21
N LEU A 159 5.71 -20.49 4.55
CA LEU A 159 6.84 -20.66 5.46
C LEU A 159 7.58 -21.97 5.13
N PRO A 160 8.88 -21.94 4.84
CA PRO A 160 9.69 -23.14 4.63
C PRO A 160 9.72 -24.04 5.86
N ASP A 161 10.17 -25.27 5.67
CA ASP A 161 10.43 -26.18 6.81
C ASP A 161 11.44 -25.54 7.78
N PRO A 162 11.22 -25.61 9.09
CA PRO A 162 12.14 -25.06 10.08
C PRO A 162 13.61 -25.49 9.92
N SER A 163 13.85 -26.68 9.36
CA SER A 163 15.21 -27.18 9.08
C SER A 163 15.90 -26.47 7.93
N GLU A 164 15.15 -25.80 7.05
CA GLU A 164 15.68 -25.00 5.94
C GLU A 164 15.93 -23.54 6.32
N ILE A 165 15.45 -23.09 7.48
CA ILE A 165 15.56 -21.69 7.94
C ILE A 165 16.82 -21.51 8.76
N GLU A 166 17.69 -20.60 8.35
CA GLU A 166 18.85 -20.16 9.13
C GLU A 166 18.46 -19.09 10.15
N TYR A 167 17.80 -18.03 9.69
CA TYR A 167 17.20 -16.97 10.52
C TYR A 167 16.13 -16.20 9.74
N MET A 168 15.38 -15.38 10.47
CA MET A 168 14.33 -14.53 9.90
C MET A 168 14.53 -13.08 10.35
N GLU A 169 14.22 -12.15 9.45
CA GLU A 169 14.19 -10.71 9.73
C GLU A 169 12.76 -10.21 9.70
N GLU A 170 12.39 -9.37 10.66
CA GLU A 170 11.14 -8.62 10.65
C GLU A 170 11.40 -7.15 10.29
N PRO A 171 10.45 -6.47 9.62
CA PRO A 171 10.60 -5.06 9.30
C PRO A 171 10.50 -4.23 10.59
N MET A 172 11.40 -3.26 10.72
CA MET A 172 11.39 -2.27 11.79
C MET A 172 11.18 -0.89 11.19
N VAL A 173 10.53 0.00 11.93
CA VAL A 173 10.34 1.39 11.56
C VAL A 173 11.14 2.30 12.49
N SER A 174 11.65 3.40 11.95
CA SER A 174 12.13 4.50 12.76
C SER A 174 10.97 5.47 12.98
N ALA A 175 10.67 5.78 14.23
CA ALA A 175 9.60 6.67 14.61
C ALA A 175 10.16 7.88 15.35
N GLU A 176 9.71 9.06 14.95
CA GLU A 176 9.96 10.32 15.66
C GLU A 176 8.64 10.78 16.26
N ILE A 177 8.61 10.89 17.60
CA ILE A 177 7.38 11.18 18.33
C ILE A 177 7.55 12.48 19.10
N MET A 178 6.82 13.51 18.67
CA MET A 178 6.78 14.80 19.36
C MET A 178 5.66 14.80 20.39
N VAL A 179 6.00 14.97 21.65
CA VAL A 179 5.05 14.97 22.77
C VAL A 179 5.33 16.08 23.76
N THR A 180 4.34 16.43 24.57
CA THR A 180 4.54 17.27 25.75
C THR A 180 5.19 16.47 26.88
N SER A 181 5.92 17.17 27.77
CA SER A 181 6.73 16.52 28.80
C SER A 181 5.92 15.58 29.72
N GLU A 182 4.65 15.84 29.92
CA GLU A 182 3.76 15.00 30.73
C GLU A 182 3.49 13.61 30.16
N PHE A 183 3.58 13.42 28.82
CA PHE A 183 3.30 12.13 28.15
C PHE A 183 4.56 11.32 27.81
N ILE A 184 5.76 11.84 28.09
CA ILE A 184 7.01 11.15 27.78
C ILE A 184 7.03 9.74 28.40
N GLY A 185 6.66 9.61 29.68
CA GLY A 185 6.63 8.33 30.37
C GLY A 185 5.69 7.33 29.70
N ALA A 186 4.46 7.74 29.41
CA ALA A 186 3.46 6.90 28.77
C ALA A 186 3.89 6.44 27.36
N ILE A 187 4.54 7.30 26.58
CA ILE A 187 5.09 6.95 25.28
C ILE A 187 6.25 5.97 25.39
N MET A 188 7.15 6.16 26.34
CA MET A 188 8.26 5.23 26.57
C MET A 188 7.76 3.84 26.99
N ASP A 189 6.78 3.77 27.87
CA ASP A 189 6.15 2.51 28.29
C ASP A 189 5.49 1.81 27.09
N LEU A 190 4.74 2.56 26.25
CA LEU A 190 4.12 2.04 25.05
C LEU A 190 5.16 1.49 24.04
N CYS A 191 6.25 2.24 23.83
CA CYS A 191 7.33 1.79 22.95
C CYS A 191 7.96 0.49 23.47
N GLN A 192 8.21 0.41 24.77
CA GLN A 192 8.77 -0.80 25.38
C GLN A 192 7.82 -2.00 25.27
N GLU A 193 6.54 -1.80 25.52
CA GLU A 193 5.51 -2.84 25.34
C GLU A 193 5.48 -3.37 23.90
N ARG A 194 5.70 -2.49 22.93
CA ARG A 194 5.74 -2.81 21.49
C ARG A 194 7.12 -3.24 20.97
N ARG A 195 8.04 -3.60 21.88
CA ARG A 195 9.42 -4.00 21.56
C ARG A 195 10.23 -2.91 20.84
N GLY A 196 9.89 -1.65 21.06
CA GLY A 196 10.63 -0.52 20.53
C GLY A 196 12.00 -0.40 21.18
N VAL A 197 12.96 0.05 20.38
CA VAL A 197 14.32 0.36 20.86
C VAL A 197 14.43 1.87 20.96
N TYR A 198 14.64 2.38 22.16
CA TYR A 198 14.86 3.79 22.39
C TYR A 198 16.22 4.22 21.83
N ILE A 199 16.22 5.24 20.95
CA ILE A 199 17.43 5.75 20.31
C ILE A 199 17.91 7.02 20.99
N GLY A 200 16.99 7.94 21.32
CA GLY A 200 17.33 9.21 21.96
C GLY A 200 16.12 10.12 22.17
N MET A 201 16.34 11.22 22.87
CA MET A 201 15.34 12.23 23.11
C MET A 201 15.99 13.63 23.06
N GLU A 202 15.33 14.56 22.42
CA GLU A 202 15.74 15.97 22.36
C GLU A 202 14.61 16.85 22.85
N TYR A 203 14.92 17.80 23.73
CA TYR A 203 13.96 18.81 24.15
C TYR A 203 13.98 19.99 23.16
N MET A 204 12.85 20.21 22.51
CA MET A 204 12.73 21.29 21.53
C MET A 204 12.37 22.63 22.14
N GLU A 205 11.67 22.63 23.27
CA GLU A 205 11.26 23.79 24.07
C GLU A 205 11.06 23.34 25.52
N GLU A 206 10.72 24.24 26.42
CA GLU A 206 10.48 23.91 27.84
C GLU A 206 9.38 22.89 28.09
N THR A 207 8.46 22.69 27.10
CA THR A 207 7.27 21.87 27.26
C THR A 207 7.18 20.71 26.29
N ARG A 208 8.07 20.58 25.29
CA ARG A 208 8.01 19.54 24.24
C ARG A 208 9.31 18.77 24.12
N ALA A 209 9.17 17.48 23.88
CA ALA A 209 10.28 16.61 23.58
C ALA A 209 10.01 15.84 22.27
N LEU A 210 11.08 15.55 21.53
CA LEU A 210 11.13 14.68 20.38
C LEU A 210 11.86 13.39 20.83
N LEU A 211 11.17 12.26 20.75
CA LEU A 211 11.70 10.91 21.01
C LEU A 211 11.99 10.20 19.71
#